data_8d3a55f137050cb0ceaa15508196f244
#
_entry.id   8d3a55f137050cb0ceaa15508196f244
#
_cell.length_a   1.000
_cell.length_b   1.000
_cell.length_c   1.000
_cell.angle_alpha   90.00
_cell.angle_beta   90.00
_cell.angle_gamma   90.00
#
_symmetry.space_group_name_H-M   'P 1'
#
loop_
_entity.id
_entity.type
_entity.pdbx_description
1 polymer ?
#
loop_
_entity_poly.entity_id
_entity_poly.type
_entity_poly.pdbx_seq_one_letter_code
_entity_poly.pdbx_strand_id
1 'polypeptide(L)'
;MRFCWISILLIICTSASALVPIDKPNLREETGIAPAYFGPNAFPVPDMLDGRVQNHLRVEVAGDGYFGYQGDITTDVLARVHVPLFTDRVNLTIWMPVMEWYEMTPERMTTCRVPDSLAGRGHGAGDVYFSTDIQILRDRKWAPDIALRAACKSASGGQYELARHYDCPGYFMDLSLGKSWYLGNEAMRRKGDEARGVELRVAGSAGFLCWQTDNGRQNDAVMYGLQMLVKSQYVSFRTTWSGYVGWENMGDRPMIIKGRLSGHTKGFEPYVEYQYGIKDYPFHMARVGLAYHIDILKKK
;
A
#
# COMPACT_ATOMS: atom_id res chain seq x y z
N MET A 1 -25.47 -17.68 -11.45
CA MET A 1 -24.24 -17.23 -12.14
C MET A 1 -23.44 -16.16 -11.34
N ARG A 2 -23.44 -16.19 -10.01
CA ARG A 2 -22.77 -15.14 -9.17
C ARG A 2 -21.49 -15.62 -8.48
N PHE A 3 -21.14 -16.89 -8.57
CA PHE A 3 -19.95 -17.48 -7.88
C PHE A 3 -18.69 -17.61 -8.75
N CYS A 4 -18.79 -17.34 -10.05
CA CYS A 4 -17.70 -17.62 -10.99
C CYS A 4 -16.53 -16.61 -10.93
N TRP A 5 -16.76 -15.39 -10.45
CA TRP A 5 -15.76 -14.31 -10.50
C TRP A 5 -14.75 -14.35 -9.36
N ILE A 6 -15.15 -14.78 -8.17
CA ILE A 6 -14.24 -14.92 -7.02
C ILE A 6 -13.26 -16.06 -7.29
N SER A 7 -13.76 -17.14 -7.92
CA SER A 7 -12.93 -18.27 -8.33
C SER A 7 -11.90 -17.90 -9.41
N ILE A 8 -12.25 -16.96 -10.31
CA ILE A 8 -11.34 -16.49 -11.36
C ILE A 8 -10.21 -15.63 -10.77
N LEU A 9 -10.50 -14.78 -9.77
CA LEU A 9 -9.46 -13.97 -9.11
C LEU A 9 -8.48 -14.84 -8.32
N LEU A 10 -8.98 -15.86 -7.64
CA LEU A 10 -8.16 -16.87 -6.94
C LEU A 10 -7.31 -17.71 -7.91
N ILE A 11 -7.88 -18.07 -9.08
CA ILE A 11 -7.17 -18.85 -10.12
C ILE A 11 -6.06 -18.00 -10.76
N ILE A 12 -6.26 -16.70 -10.94
CA ILE A 12 -5.21 -15.81 -11.46
C ILE A 12 -4.06 -15.68 -10.48
N CYS A 13 -4.34 -15.60 -9.17
CA CYS A 13 -3.30 -15.57 -8.13
C CYS A 13 -2.53 -16.91 -8.03
N THR A 14 -3.20 -18.04 -8.23
CA THR A 14 -2.55 -19.37 -8.18
C THR A 14 -1.80 -19.73 -9.46
N SER A 15 -2.20 -19.20 -10.62
CA SER A 15 -1.48 -19.43 -11.87
C SER A 15 -0.23 -18.55 -12.04
N ALA A 16 -0.11 -17.45 -11.31
CA ALA A 16 1.12 -16.65 -11.29
C ALA A 16 2.28 -17.36 -10.56
N SER A 17 1.97 -18.30 -9.65
CA SER A 17 2.99 -19.09 -8.96
C SER A 17 3.61 -20.23 -9.81
N ALA A 18 3.14 -20.45 -11.03
CA ALA A 18 3.64 -21.50 -11.93
C ALA A 18 4.67 -21.00 -12.95
N LEU A 19 5.03 -19.73 -12.94
CA LEU A 19 6.01 -19.18 -13.86
C LEU A 19 7.34 -18.94 -13.15
N VAL A 20 8.26 -19.88 -13.46
CA VAL A 20 9.70 -19.73 -13.53
C VAL A 20 10.53 -20.21 -12.35
N PRO A 21 11.27 -21.28 -12.50
CA PRO A 21 12.61 -21.38 -11.94
C PRO A 21 13.52 -20.60 -12.86
N ILE A 22 13.80 -19.36 -12.61
CA ILE A 22 14.92 -18.68 -13.21
C ILE A 22 16.13 -19.07 -12.38
N ASP A 23 16.98 -19.87 -12.99
CA ASP A 23 18.31 -20.21 -12.50
C ASP A 23 19.20 -18.95 -12.64
N LYS A 24 18.90 -17.92 -11.84
CA LYS A 24 19.77 -16.74 -11.67
C LYS A 24 20.71 -17.06 -10.53
N PRO A 25 22.03 -16.91 -10.72
CA PRO A 25 22.96 -17.08 -9.61
C PRO A 25 22.54 -16.15 -8.48
N ASN A 26 22.31 -16.72 -7.32
CA ASN A 26 21.72 -16.05 -6.17
C ASN A 26 22.76 -15.15 -5.51
N LEU A 27 23.02 -13.99 -6.11
CA LEU A 27 23.97 -13.00 -5.60
C LEU A 27 23.62 -12.48 -4.21
N ARG A 28 22.44 -12.86 -3.69
CA ARG A 28 21.88 -12.32 -2.44
C ARG A 28 21.56 -13.35 -1.38
N GLU A 29 21.92 -14.63 -1.59
CA GLU A 29 21.68 -15.69 -0.61
C GLU A 29 22.19 -15.36 0.80
N GLU A 30 23.23 -14.56 0.91
CA GLU A 30 23.84 -14.22 2.18
C GLU A 30 23.34 -12.90 2.79
N THR A 31 22.65 -12.02 2.04
CA THR A 31 22.21 -10.70 2.54
C THR A 31 20.83 -10.67 3.15
N GLY A 32 20.04 -11.70 3.02
CA GLY A 32 18.63 -11.59 3.35
C GLY A 32 17.85 -10.78 2.32
N ILE A 33 16.74 -11.33 1.84
CA ILE A 33 15.81 -10.64 0.95
C ILE A 33 14.83 -9.91 1.85
N ALA A 34 15.10 -8.63 2.09
CA ALA A 34 14.35 -7.86 3.08
C ALA A 34 14.29 -6.38 2.73
N PRO A 35 13.29 -5.64 3.22
CA PRO A 35 13.11 -4.20 2.94
C PRO A 35 14.35 -3.35 3.21
N ALA A 36 15.15 -3.72 4.23
CA ALA A 36 16.36 -2.97 4.59
C ALA A 36 17.42 -2.93 3.49
N TYR A 37 17.42 -3.90 2.56
CA TYR A 37 18.47 -4.09 1.54
C TYR A 37 17.98 -3.83 0.11
N PHE A 38 16.76 -3.36 -0.05
CA PHE A 38 16.14 -3.11 -1.35
C PHE A 38 15.68 -1.66 -1.48
N GLY A 39 15.26 -1.29 -2.69
CA GLY A 39 14.59 -0.03 -2.97
C GLY A 39 13.24 0.10 -2.26
N PRO A 40 12.70 1.32 -2.18
CA PRO A 40 11.51 1.59 -1.37
C PRO A 40 10.26 0.84 -1.82
N ASN A 41 10.18 0.49 -3.11
CA ASN A 41 9.01 -0.15 -3.72
C ASN A 41 9.12 -1.68 -3.86
N ALA A 42 10.25 -2.29 -3.47
CA ALA A 42 10.43 -3.74 -3.56
C ALA A 42 9.54 -4.52 -2.58
N PHE A 43 9.61 -4.13 -1.31
CA PHE A 43 8.88 -4.75 -0.19
C PHE A 43 8.22 -3.67 0.68
N PRO A 44 7.29 -2.90 0.12
CA PRO A 44 6.69 -1.78 0.83
C PRO A 44 5.85 -2.26 2.01
N VAL A 45 5.70 -1.42 3.02
CA VAL A 45 4.66 -1.62 4.02
C VAL A 45 3.32 -1.27 3.39
N PRO A 46 2.38 -2.22 3.25
CA PRO A 46 1.09 -1.97 2.63
C PRO A 46 0.31 -0.84 3.32
N ASP A 47 -0.38 -0.02 2.51
CA ASP A 47 -1.26 1.00 3.05
C ASP A 47 -2.39 0.36 3.87
N MET A 48 -2.69 0.91 5.03
CA MET A 48 -3.73 0.40 5.92
C MET A 48 -5.13 0.80 5.45
N LEU A 49 -6.09 -0.12 5.49
CA LEU A 49 -7.51 0.21 5.46
C LEU A 49 -7.98 0.71 6.82
N ASP A 50 -8.97 1.60 6.83
CA ASP A 50 -9.54 2.16 8.06
C ASP A 50 -10.85 1.48 8.49
N GLY A 51 -11.16 0.29 7.96
CA GLY A 51 -12.41 -0.43 8.19
C GLY A 51 -13.53 -0.05 7.21
N ARG A 52 -13.30 0.93 6.33
CA ARG A 52 -14.25 1.34 5.29
C ARG A 52 -13.75 0.98 3.91
N VAL A 53 -14.67 0.52 3.09
CA VAL A 53 -14.45 0.24 1.68
C VAL A 53 -14.89 1.44 0.85
N GLN A 54 -14.05 1.83 -0.10
CA GLN A 54 -14.31 2.89 -1.04
C GLN A 54 -15.51 2.52 -1.93
N ASN A 55 -16.56 3.32 -1.91
CA ASN A 55 -17.82 3.04 -2.60
C ASN A 55 -18.07 3.88 -3.86
N HIS A 56 -17.06 4.61 -4.31
CA HIS A 56 -17.09 5.41 -5.53
C HIS A 56 -15.81 5.18 -6.34
N LEU A 57 -15.85 5.45 -7.63
CA LEU A 57 -14.66 5.41 -8.46
C LEU A 57 -13.70 6.51 -7.99
N ARG A 58 -12.45 6.13 -7.69
CA ARG A 58 -11.39 7.07 -7.31
C ARG A 58 -10.17 6.81 -8.18
N VAL A 59 -9.73 7.85 -8.86
CA VAL A 59 -8.49 7.83 -9.64
C VAL A 59 -7.48 8.74 -8.95
N GLU A 60 -6.29 8.23 -8.74
CA GLU A 60 -5.21 8.91 -8.02
C GLU A 60 -3.92 8.87 -8.83
N VAL A 61 -3.23 10.01 -8.89
CA VAL A 61 -1.87 10.14 -9.39
C VAL A 61 -1.06 10.89 -8.36
N ALA A 62 0.15 10.43 -8.09
CA ALA A 62 1.07 11.07 -7.16
C ALA A 62 2.51 11.01 -7.66
N GLY A 63 3.32 11.98 -7.23
CA GLY A 63 4.77 11.94 -7.34
C GLY A 63 5.38 11.71 -5.96
N ASP A 64 6.26 10.74 -5.86
CA ASP A 64 6.96 10.35 -4.64
C ASP A 64 8.43 10.69 -4.73
N GLY A 65 9.01 11.18 -3.64
CA GLY A 65 10.43 11.29 -3.45
C GLY A 65 10.86 10.52 -2.22
N TYR A 66 11.70 9.52 -2.38
CA TYR A 66 12.27 8.73 -1.30
C TYR A 66 13.72 9.13 -1.07
N PHE A 67 14.06 9.35 0.17
CA PHE A 67 15.39 9.71 0.63
C PHE A 67 15.87 8.63 1.58
N GLY A 68 16.74 7.77 1.07
CA GLY A 68 17.28 6.63 1.81
C GLY A 68 18.52 6.99 2.61
N TYR A 69 18.77 6.24 3.65
CA TYR A 69 20.07 6.26 4.33
C TYR A 69 21.17 5.86 3.35
N GLN A 70 22.36 6.34 3.56
CA GLN A 70 23.51 6.10 2.69
C GLN A 70 23.35 6.64 1.25
N GLY A 71 22.46 7.64 1.06
CA GLY A 71 22.34 8.37 -0.19
C GLY A 71 21.62 7.63 -1.32
N ASP A 72 20.68 6.74 -1.02
CA ASP A 72 19.71 6.23 -2.00
C ASP A 72 18.62 7.29 -2.21
N ILE A 73 18.52 7.83 -3.40
CA ILE A 73 17.47 8.76 -3.80
C ILE A 73 16.62 8.09 -4.87
N THR A 74 15.33 8.02 -4.63
CA THR A 74 14.37 7.44 -5.56
C THR A 74 13.21 8.39 -5.74
N THR A 75 12.78 8.59 -6.99
CA THR A 75 11.55 9.32 -7.30
C THR A 75 10.67 8.44 -8.16
N ASP A 76 9.37 8.47 -7.94
CA ASP A 76 8.45 7.74 -8.78
C ASP A 76 7.14 8.50 -9.08
N VAL A 77 6.39 7.94 -10.03
CA VAL A 77 5.01 8.34 -10.33
C VAL A 77 4.11 7.17 -9.99
N LEU A 78 3.29 7.34 -8.97
CA LEU A 78 2.27 6.38 -8.56
C LEU A 78 0.97 6.64 -9.31
N ALA A 79 0.36 5.59 -9.87
CA ALA A 79 -1.03 5.58 -10.33
C ALA A 79 -1.85 4.58 -9.53
N ARG A 80 -3.08 4.96 -9.15
CA ARG A 80 -4.01 4.10 -8.40
C ARG A 80 -5.44 4.35 -8.85
N VAL A 81 -6.20 3.27 -9.00
CA VAL A 81 -7.63 3.32 -9.33
C VAL A 81 -8.40 2.40 -8.38
N HIS A 82 -9.45 2.94 -7.76
CA HIS A 82 -10.43 2.16 -6.99
C HIS A 82 -11.75 2.14 -7.75
N VAL A 83 -12.27 0.96 -8.01
CA VAL A 83 -13.52 0.74 -8.76
C VAL A 83 -14.50 -0.02 -7.86
N PRO A 84 -15.64 0.58 -7.46
CA PRO A 84 -16.67 -0.17 -6.75
C PRO A 84 -17.29 -1.22 -7.68
N LEU A 85 -17.44 -2.47 -7.21
CA LEU A 85 -17.91 -3.60 -7.98
C LEU A 85 -19.36 -3.92 -7.63
N PHE A 86 -20.31 -3.54 -8.50
CA PHE A 86 -21.73 -3.91 -8.43
C PHE A 86 -22.49 -3.46 -7.17
N THR A 87 -21.77 -3.22 -6.08
CA THR A 87 -22.32 -2.81 -4.80
C THR A 87 -21.42 -1.76 -4.15
N ASP A 88 -21.95 -1.06 -3.17
CA ASP A 88 -21.22 -0.14 -2.33
C ASP A 88 -20.36 -0.83 -1.23
N ARG A 89 -20.28 -2.19 -1.28
CA ARG A 89 -19.58 -3.00 -0.27
C ARG A 89 -18.34 -3.71 -0.77
N VAL A 90 -18.10 -3.72 -2.07
CA VAL A 90 -16.95 -4.41 -2.67
C VAL A 90 -16.32 -3.48 -3.68
N ASN A 91 -15.01 -3.36 -3.64
CA ASN A 91 -14.24 -2.67 -4.67
C ASN A 91 -13.11 -3.54 -5.22
N LEU A 92 -12.58 -3.12 -6.35
CA LEU A 92 -11.31 -3.53 -6.91
C LEU A 92 -10.38 -2.32 -6.87
N THR A 93 -9.18 -2.51 -6.40
CA THR A 93 -8.12 -1.50 -6.45
C THR A 93 -6.97 -2.03 -7.29
N ILE A 94 -6.44 -1.18 -8.17
CA ILE A 94 -5.23 -1.45 -8.96
C ILE A 94 -4.28 -0.27 -8.72
N TRP A 95 -3.01 -0.56 -8.43
CA TRP A 95 -2.00 0.49 -8.32
C TRP A 95 -0.62 -0.01 -8.70
N MET A 96 0.23 0.93 -9.11
CA MET A 96 1.63 0.67 -9.41
C MET A 96 2.46 1.96 -9.37
N PRO A 97 3.74 1.90 -9.03
CA PRO A 97 4.72 2.88 -9.46
C PRO A 97 4.90 2.74 -10.99
N VAL A 98 4.37 3.68 -11.77
CA VAL A 98 4.38 3.60 -13.24
C VAL A 98 5.80 3.70 -13.77
N MET A 99 6.59 4.58 -13.16
CA MET A 99 8.00 4.79 -13.48
C MET A 99 8.72 5.22 -12.21
N GLU A 100 9.85 4.60 -11.97
CA GLU A 100 10.78 4.91 -10.88
C GLU A 100 12.12 5.34 -11.48
N TRP A 101 12.72 6.42 -10.95
CA TRP A 101 14.11 6.85 -11.21
C TRP A 101 14.86 6.80 -9.89
N TYR A 102 16.09 6.30 -9.93
CA TYR A 102 16.89 6.11 -8.73
C TYR A 102 18.36 6.44 -8.96
N GLU A 103 19.01 6.83 -7.87
CA GLU A 103 20.44 7.05 -7.77
C GLU A 103 20.93 6.55 -6.40
N MET A 104 21.91 5.65 -6.40
CA MET A 104 22.53 5.05 -5.22
C MET A 104 24.01 5.44 -5.14
N THR A 105 24.46 5.76 -3.94
CA THR A 105 25.89 5.91 -3.68
C THR A 105 26.61 4.55 -3.70
N PRO A 106 27.95 4.52 -3.88
CA PRO A 106 28.73 3.28 -3.77
C PRO A 106 28.55 2.57 -2.43
N GLU A 107 28.38 3.32 -1.33
CA GLU A 107 28.13 2.76 -0.01
C GLU A 107 26.78 2.02 0.05
N ARG A 108 25.73 2.61 -0.53
CA ARG A 108 24.43 1.96 -0.62
C ARG A 108 24.45 0.75 -1.53
N MET A 109 25.16 0.83 -2.66
CA MET A 109 25.34 -0.31 -3.56
C MET A 109 26.01 -1.49 -2.84
N THR A 110 27.06 -1.23 -2.07
CA THR A 110 27.72 -2.25 -1.24
C THR A 110 26.75 -2.87 -0.23
N THR A 111 25.98 -2.06 0.49
CA THR A 111 24.98 -2.54 1.45
C THR A 111 23.91 -3.42 0.78
N CYS A 112 23.46 -3.03 -0.41
CA CYS A 112 22.50 -3.78 -1.20
C CYS A 112 23.12 -4.91 -2.02
N ARG A 113 24.43 -5.11 -1.96
CA ARG A 113 25.21 -6.08 -2.77
C ARG A 113 24.96 -5.98 -4.27
N VAL A 114 24.88 -4.75 -4.73
CA VAL A 114 24.85 -4.46 -6.15
C VAL A 114 26.27 -4.62 -6.70
N PRO A 115 26.47 -5.35 -7.82
CA PRO A 115 27.80 -5.50 -8.44
C PRO A 115 28.43 -4.16 -8.81
N ASP A 116 29.71 -3.98 -8.52
CA ASP A 116 30.48 -2.76 -8.85
C ASP A 116 30.53 -2.45 -10.36
N SER A 117 30.25 -3.44 -11.19
CA SER A 117 30.19 -3.29 -12.66
C SER A 117 28.92 -2.56 -13.14
N LEU A 118 27.92 -2.40 -12.26
CA LEU A 118 26.66 -1.73 -12.58
C LEU A 118 26.71 -0.25 -12.19
N ALA A 119 26.05 0.58 -12.98
CA ALA A 119 25.82 1.98 -12.58
C ALA A 119 24.76 2.05 -11.50
N GLY A 120 25.03 2.72 -10.37
CA GLY A 120 24.10 2.90 -9.27
C GLY A 120 22.90 3.82 -9.56
N ARG A 121 22.61 4.09 -10.84
CA ARG A 121 21.52 4.97 -11.29
C ARG A 121 20.79 4.39 -12.48
N GLY A 122 19.50 4.66 -12.56
CA GLY A 122 18.68 4.18 -13.68
C GLY A 122 17.21 4.50 -13.48
N HIS A 123 16.38 3.78 -14.21
CA HIS A 123 14.93 3.88 -14.13
C HIS A 123 14.28 2.53 -14.46
N GLY A 124 13.05 2.33 -14.04
CA GLY A 124 12.27 1.13 -14.33
C GLY A 124 10.81 1.30 -13.94
N ALA A 125 9.97 0.38 -14.39
CA ALA A 125 8.60 0.28 -13.93
C ALA A 125 8.55 -0.50 -12.61
N GLY A 126 7.58 -0.17 -11.75
CA GLY A 126 7.33 -0.92 -10.53
C GLY A 126 6.41 -2.12 -10.72
N ASP A 127 6.16 -2.81 -9.61
CA ASP A 127 5.21 -3.92 -9.58
C ASP A 127 3.77 -3.43 -9.65
N VAL A 128 2.91 -4.22 -10.32
CA VAL A 128 1.47 -3.99 -10.33
C VAL A 128 0.84 -4.72 -9.17
N TYR A 129 -0.01 -4.01 -8.44
CA TYR A 129 -0.77 -4.53 -7.32
C TYR A 129 -2.26 -4.55 -7.65
N PHE A 130 -2.95 -5.57 -7.14
CA PHE A 130 -4.40 -5.72 -7.23
C PHE A 130 -4.93 -6.03 -5.84
N SER A 131 -6.04 -5.41 -5.45
CA SER A 131 -6.75 -5.81 -4.25
C SER A 131 -8.25 -5.80 -4.44
N THR A 132 -8.92 -6.62 -3.66
CA THR A 132 -10.37 -6.58 -3.46
C THR A 132 -10.63 -6.31 -1.99
N ASP A 133 -11.40 -5.24 -1.72
CA ASP A 133 -11.81 -4.88 -0.37
C ASP A 133 -13.29 -5.17 -0.21
N ILE A 134 -13.67 -5.79 0.90
CA ILE A 134 -15.04 -6.25 1.20
C ILE A 134 -15.50 -5.64 2.52
N GLN A 135 -16.58 -4.85 2.48
CA GLN A 135 -17.21 -4.30 3.68
C GLN A 135 -18.07 -5.37 4.37
N ILE A 136 -17.56 -5.95 5.43
CA ILE A 136 -18.27 -6.95 6.23
C ILE A 136 -19.37 -6.29 7.06
N LEU A 137 -19.01 -5.26 7.82
CA LEU A 137 -19.92 -4.51 8.69
C LEU A 137 -19.68 -3.01 8.50
N ARG A 138 -20.78 -2.24 8.46
CA ARG A 138 -20.73 -0.78 8.53
C ARG A 138 -21.02 -0.29 9.92
N ASP A 139 -20.40 0.83 10.27
CA ASP A 139 -20.55 1.48 11.57
C ASP A 139 -22.02 1.60 11.99
N ARG A 140 -22.30 1.07 13.17
CA ARG A 140 -23.56 1.19 13.88
C ARG A 140 -23.28 1.79 15.25
N LYS A 141 -24.32 2.13 15.99
CA LYS A 141 -24.18 2.76 17.32
C LYS A 141 -23.15 2.03 18.21
N TRP A 142 -23.14 0.71 18.18
CA TRP A 142 -22.30 -0.12 19.05
C TRP A 142 -21.21 -0.92 18.33
N ALA A 143 -21.29 -1.08 17.01
CA ALA A 143 -20.35 -1.87 16.23
C ALA A 143 -19.47 -0.97 15.36
N PRO A 144 -18.16 -1.31 15.18
CA PRO A 144 -17.29 -0.59 14.27
C PRO A 144 -17.61 -0.93 12.82
N ASP A 145 -17.04 -0.18 11.88
CA ASP A 145 -16.83 -0.63 10.50
C ASP A 145 -15.85 -1.80 10.52
N ILE A 146 -16.11 -2.83 9.71
CA ILE A 146 -15.22 -3.97 9.52
C ILE A 146 -15.04 -4.19 8.02
N ALA A 147 -13.81 -4.21 7.55
CA ALA A 147 -13.49 -4.51 6.17
C ALA A 147 -12.38 -5.57 6.09
N LEU A 148 -12.50 -6.45 5.10
CA LEU A 148 -11.50 -7.44 4.72
C LEU A 148 -10.89 -7.03 3.40
N ARG A 149 -9.56 -7.12 3.28
CA ARG A 149 -8.84 -6.97 2.02
C ARG A 149 -8.08 -8.25 1.68
N ALA A 150 -8.08 -8.58 0.40
CA ALA A 150 -7.16 -9.53 -0.19
C ALA A 150 -6.43 -8.85 -1.36
N ALA A 151 -5.12 -8.92 -1.37
CA ALA A 151 -4.27 -8.24 -2.33
C ALA A 151 -3.18 -9.15 -2.88
N CYS A 152 -2.78 -8.89 -4.12
CA CYS A 152 -1.67 -9.55 -4.80
C CYS A 152 -0.72 -8.51 -5.40
N LYS A 153 0.55 -8.83 -5.43
CA LYS A 153 1.63 -8.13 -6.11
C LYS A 153 2.10 -9.00 -7.27
N SER A 154 2.24 -8.43 -8.45
CA SER A 154 2.89 -9.11 -9.58
C SER A 154 4.41 -9.08 -9.43
N ALA A 155 5.11 -9.87 -10.24
CA ALA A 155 6.55 -9.83 -10.42
C ALA A 155 6.89 -9.05 -11.70
N SER A 156 6.35 -7.84 -11.86
CA SER A 156 6.51 -7.03 -13.06
C SER A 156 7.55 -5.92 -12.93
N GLY A 157 7.99 -5.64 -11.70
CA GLY A 157 9.01 -4.62 -11.43
C GLY A 157 10.37 -5.02 -11.97
N GLY A 158 11.09 -4.02 -12.49
CA GLY A 158 12.41 -4.23 -13.11
C GLY A 158 13.56 -4.01 -12.14
N GLN A 159 14.81 -4.15 -12.70
CA GLN A 159 16.06 -3.75 -12.03
C GLN A 159 16.38 -4.59 -10.76
N TYR A 160 16.16 -5.89 -10.82
CA TYR A 160 16.51 -6.83 -9.76
C TYR A 160 17.99 -6.76 -9.35
N GLU A 161 18.90 -6.73 -10.32
CA GLU A 161 20.36 -6.68 -10.07
C GLU A 161 20.79 -5.42 -9.31
N LEU A 162 20.01 -4.34 -9.45
CA LEU A 162 20.20 -3.07 -8.76
C LEU A 162 19.40 -2.97 -7.44
N ALA A 163 18.86 -4.07 -6.97
CA ALA A 163 18.05 -4.15 -5.74
C ALA A 163 16.84 -3.21 -5.73
N ARG A 164 16.27 -2.87 -6.90
CA ARG A 164 15.13 -1.94 -6.96
C ARG A 164 13.80 -2.65 -6.74
N HIS A 165 13.57 -3.73 -7.47
CA HIS A 165 12.44 -4.62 -7.27
C HIS A 165 12.93 -6.05 -7.15
N TYR A 166 12.18 -6.87 -6.45
CA TYR A 166 12.44 -8.28 -6.37
C TYR A 166 11.45 -9.01 -7.30
N ASP A 167 12.00 -9.82 -8.22
CA ASP A 167 11.24 -10.57 -9.23
C ASP A 167 10.45 -11.71 -8.59
N CYS A 168 9.53 -11.37 -7.70
CA CYS A 168 8.66 -12.31 -7.05
C CYS A 168 7.23 -11.79 -6.91
N PRO A 169 6.24 -12.65 -7.05
CA PRO A 169 4.88 -12.32 -6.67
C PRO A 169 4.77 -12.19 -5.15
N GLY A 170 3.70 -11.54 -4.70
CA GLY A 170 3.39 -11.44 -3.29
C GLY A 170 1.90 -11.36 -3.08
N TYR A 171 1.46 -11.64 -1.87
CA TYR A 171 0.06 -11.46 -1.49
C TYR A 171 -0.05 -11.05 -0.02
N PHE A 172 -1.12 -10.39 0.29
CA PHE A 172 -1.45 -10.08 1.68
C PHE A 172 -2.96 -10.03 1.88
N MET A 173 -3.36 -10.34 3.10
CA MET A 173 -4.76 -10.27 3.54
C MET A 173 -4.79 -9.62 4.91
N ASP A 174 -5.71 -8.67 5.09
CA ASP A 174 -5.89 -7.99 6.37
C ASP A 174 -7.35 -7.71 6.67
N LEU A 175 -7.65 -7.79 7.97
CA LEU A 175 -8.90 -7.35 8.56
C LEU A 175 -8.67 -6.01 9.23
N SER A 176 -9.49 -5.03 8.90
CA SER A 176 -9.45 -3.71 9.50
C SER A 176 -10.77 -3.38 10.21
N LEU A 177 -10.64 -2.71 11.36
CA LEU A 177 -11.75 -2.25 12.17
C LEU A 177 -11.60 -0.75 12.40
N GLY A 178 -12.69 0.00 12.28
CA GLY A 178 -12.63 1.43 12.49
C GLY A 178 -13.90 1.98 13.13
N LYS A 179 -13.75 2.97 14.02
CA LYS A 179 -14.86 3.64 14.69
C LYS A 179 -14.72 5.14 14.55
N SER A 180 -15.86 5.79 14.28
CA SER A 180 -15.93 7.24 14.15
C SER A 180 -16.77 7.86 15.25
N TRP A 181 -16.31 9.02 15.68
CA TRP A 181 -17.04 9.96 16.54
C TRP A 181 -17.17 11.29 15.80
N TYR A 182 -18.32 11.90 15.91
CA TYR A 182 -18.62 13.18 15.25
C TYR A 182 -18.80 14.26 16.30
N LEU A 183 -17.99 15.30 16.20
CA LEU A 183 -18.09 16.53 16.98
C LEU A 183 -18.90 17.53 16.17
N GLY A 184 -20.05 17.96 16.70
CA GLY A 184 -21.01 18.82 16.01
C GLY A 184 -22.40 18.21 15.98
N ASN A 185 -23.32 18.83 15.27
CA ASN A 185 -24.74 18.52 15.35
C ASN A 185 -25.07 17.11 14.80
N GLU A 186 -25.33 16.13 15.68
CA GLU A 186 -25.72 14.75 15.31
C GLU A 186 -26.95 14.68 14.37
N ALA A 187 -27.82 15.68 14.44
CA ALA A 187 -28.99 15.76 13.56
C ALA A 187 -28.62 15.93 12.07
N MET A 188 -27.45 16.49 11.77
CA MET A 188 -26.95 16.66 10.39
C MET A 188 -26.33 15.40 9.83
N ARG A 189 -25.72 14.56 10.67
CA ARG A 189 -25.23 13.23 10.30
C ARG A 189 -26.31 12.34 9.70
N ARG A 190 -27.53 12.39 10.26
CA ARG A 190 -28.68 11.57 9.81
C ARG A 190 -29.22 12.01 8.45
N LYS A 191 -28.96 13.25 8.03
CA LYS A 191 -29.39 13.80 6.73
C LYS A 191 -28.35 13.64 5.60
N GLY A 192 -27.19 12.97 5.89
CA GLY A 192 -26.11 12.86 4.92
C GLY A 192 -25.35 14.18 4.69
N ASP A 193 -25.63 15.20 5.50
CA ASP A 193 -24.95 16.48 5.47
C ASP A 193 -23.69 16.41 6.34
N GLU A 194 -22.69 15.67 5.86
CA GLU A 194 -21.35 15.54 6.49
C GLU A 194 -20.64 16.91 6.58
N ALA A 195 -21.25 17.93 6.00
CA ALA A 195 -20.63 19.21 5.67
C ALA A 195 -20.37 20.13 6.88
N ARG A 196 -20.82 19.83 8.10
CA ARG A 196 -20.75 20.80 9.21
C ARG A 196 -20.18 20.27 10.52
N GLY A 197 -19.57 19.10 10.51
CA GLY A 197 -18.97 18.50 11.70
C GLY A 197 -17.51 18.13 11.49
N VAL A 198 -16.85 17.80 12.61
CA VAL A 198 -15.51 17.18 12.57
C VAL A 198 -15.67 15.70 12.90
N GLU A 199 -15.22 14.85 12.00
CA GLU A 199 -15.09 13.42 12.23
C GLU A 199 -13.74 13.13 12.89
N LEU A 200 -13.77 12.44 14.02
CA LEU A 200 -12.62 11.75 14.61
C LEU A 200 -12.79 10.27 14.35
N ARG A 201 -11.78 9.65 13.75
CA ARG A 201 -11.80 8.20 13.51
C ARG A 201 -10.53 7.56 14.02
N VAL A 202 -10.70 6.40 14.66
CA VAL A 202 -9.59 5.50 15.03
C VAL A 202 -9.84 4.17 14.36
N ALA A 203 -8.79 3.60 13.79
CA ALA A 203 -8.85 2.29 13.16
C ALA A 203 -7.62 1.45 13.50
N GLY A 204 -7.81 0.14 13.53
CA GLY A 204 -6.75 -0.85 13.67
C GLY A 204 -6.85 -1.90 12.58
N SER A 205 -5.73 -2.48 12.18
CA SER A 205 -5.68 -3.62 11.25
C SER A 205 -4.70 -4.67 11.70
N ALA A 206 -5.01 -5.91 11.36
CA ALA A 206 -4.11 -7.05 11.50
C ALA A 206 -4.29 -7.97 10.30
N GLY A 207 -3.20 -8.62 9.90
CA GLY A 207 -3.23 -9.46 8.71
C GLY A 207 -1.98 -10.31 8.54
N PHE A 208 -1.91 -10.92 7.38
CA PHE A 208 -0.84 -11.76 6.94
C PHE A 208 -0.32 -11.27 5.59
N LEU A 209 0.99 -11.30 5.43
CA LEU A 209 1.69 -10.93 4.21
C LEU A 209 2.67 -12.03 3.84
N CYS A 210 2.82 -12.29 2.56
CA CYS A 210 3.83 -13.17 2.01
C CYS A 210 4.46 -12.55 0.77
N TRP A 211 5.77 -12.40 0.80
CA TRP A 211 6.58 -12.17 -0.38
C TRP A 211 7.20 -13.50 -0.80
N GLN A 212 6.84 -14.01 -1.98
CA GLN A 212 7.45 -15.24 -2.50
C GLN A 212 8.86 -14.93 -2.98
N THR A 213 9.85 -15.30 -2.19
CA THR A 213 11.26 -15.11 -2.52
C THR A 213 11.90 -16.39 -3.02
N ASP A 214 13.08 -16.31 -3.66
CA ASP A 214 13.77 -17.42 -4.29
C ASP A 214 14.08 -18.60 -3.33
N ASN A 215 14.42 -19.74 -3.90
CA ASN A 215 14.81 -20.99 -3.21
C ASN A 215 13.73 -21.62 -2.35
N GLY A 216 12.47 -21.44 -2.70
CA GLY A 216 11.36 -21.96 -1.93
C GLY A 216 11.21 -21.30 -0.55
N ARG A 217 11.96 -20.25 -0.27
CA ARG A 217 11.76 -19.41 0.91
C ARG A 217 10.55 -18.56 0.69
N GLN A 218 9.78 -18.41 1.73
CA GLN A 218 8.60 -17.57 1.76
C GLN A 218 8.79 -16.58 2.90
N ASN A 219 8.83 -15.30 2.58
CA ASN A 219 8.93 -14.26 3.60
C ASN A 219 7.53 -13.97 4.16
N ASP A 220 7.05 -14.89 4.97
CA ASP A 220 5.80 -14.75 5.70
C ASP A 220 5.92 -13.70 6.80
N ALA A 221 4.90 -12.90 6.98
CA ALA A 221 4.90 -11.87 7.99
C ALA A 221 3.51 -11.61 8.56
N VAL A 222 3.45 -11.26 9.83
CA VAL A 222 2.24 -10.72 10.45
C VAL A 222 2.22 -9.21 10.22
N MET A 223 1.15 -8.72 9.61
CA MET A 223 0.90 -7.28 9.40
C MET A 223 0.11 -6.68 10.56
N TYR A 224 0.37 -5.41 10.83
CA TYR A 224 -0.36 -4.63 11.82
C TYR A 224 -0.43 -3.16 11.45
N GLY A 225 -1.43 -2.45 11.98
CA GLY A 225 -1.52 -1.02 11.81
C GLY A 225 -2.50 -0.36 12.79
N LEU A 226 -2.22 0.90 13.09
CA LEU A 226 -3.09 1.82 13.82
C LEU A 226 -3.18 3.12 13.03
N GLN A 227 -4.39 3.68 12.95
CA GLN A 227 -4.65 4.90 12.21
C GLN A 227 -5.57 5.83 12.99
N MET A 228 -5.27 7.11 12.92
CA MET A 228 -6.15 8.18 13.39
C MET A 228 -6.46 9.12 12.23
N LEU A 229 -7.70 9.55 12.13
CA LEU A 229 -8.17 10.51 11.14
C LEU A 229 -8.96 11.60 11.84
N VAL A 230 -8.65 12.84 11.50
CA VAL A 230 -9.46 14.01 11.80
C VAL A 230 -9.90 14.59 10.46
N LYS A 231 -11.21 14.63 10.21
CA LYS A 231 -11.76 15.11 8.94
C LYS A 231 -12.81 16.18 9.17
N SER A 232 -12.65 17.29 8.50
CA SER A 232 -13.67 18.33 8.36
C SER A 232 -14.22 18.36 6.93
N GLN A 233 -15.10 19.29 6.65
CA GLN A 233 -15.67 19.48 5.31
C GLN A 233 -14.61 19.73 4.22
N TYR A 234 -13.55 20.47 4.53
CA TYR A 234 -12.58 20.96 3.54
C TYR A 234 -11.21 20.30 3.66
N VAL A 235 -10.88 19.80 4.84
CA VAL A 235 -9.54 19.31 5.16
C VAL A 235 -9.63 18.06 6.02
N SER A 236 -8.72 17.12 5.76
CA SER A 236 -8.52 15.98 6.65
C SER A 236 -7.03 15.77 6.93
N PHE A 237 -6.75 15.34 8.14
CA PHE A 237 -5.43 14.89 8.55
C PHE A 237 -5.50 13.43 9.02
N ARG A 238 -4.64 12.61 8.45
CA ARG A 238 -4.53 11.18 8.77
C ARG A 238 -3.13 10.86 9.23
N THR A 239 -3.02 10.17 10.34
CA THR A 239 -1.77 9.58 10.82
C THR A 239 -1.93 8.07 10.84
N THR A 240 -0.91 7.35 10.35
CA THR A 240 -0.89 5.89 10.31
C THR A 240 0.46 5.40 10.83
N TRP A 241 0.42 4.50 11.78
CA TRP A 241 1.56 3.71 12.22
C TRP A 241 1.32 2.26 11.79
N SER A 242 2.21 1.68 11.01
CA SER A 242 2.03 0.34 10.45
C SER A 242 3.35 -0.36 10.19
N GLY A 243 3.27 -1.66 10.01
CA GLY A 243 4.42 -2.49 9.71
C GLY A 243 4.05 -3.94 9.53
N TYR A 244 5.05 -4.76 9.38
CA TYR A 244 4.92 -6.21 9.45
C TYR A 244 6.14 -6.84 10.13
N VAL A 245 5.99 -8.05 10.61
CA VAL A 245 7.03 -8.80 11.33
C VAL A 245 7.26 -10.11 10.58
N GLY A 246 8.36 -10.15 9.85
CA GLY A 246 8.85 -11.37 9.22
C GLY A 246 9.64 -12.25 10.19
N TRP A 247 10.01 -13.43 9.74
CA TRP A 247 10.62 -14.50 10.55
C TRP A 247 12.12 -14.68 10.33
N GLU A 248 12.67 -14.05 9.28
CA GLU A 248 14.06 -14.20 8.87
C GLU A 248 15.05 -13.48 9.82
N ASN A 249 14.59 -12.52 10.60
CA ASN A 249 15.43 -11.66 11.49
C ASN A 249 16.57 -10.91 10.76
N MET A 250 16.37 -10.58 9.50
CA MET A 250 17.40 -10.00 8.62
C MET A 250 16.94 -8.68 7.98
N GLY A 251 16.32 -7.77 8.74
CA GLY A 251 15.81 -6.51 8.20
C GLY A 251 14.43 -6.65 7.54
N ASP A 252 13.67 -7.66 7.96
CA ASP A 252 12.35 -8.05 7.47
C ASP A 252 11.19 -7.66 8.40
N ARG A 253 11.44 -6.67 9.30
CA ARG A 253 10.45 -6.15 10.25
C ARG A 253 10.24 -4.65 10.09
N PRO A 254 9.84 -4.20 8.89
CA PRO A 254 9.70 -2.77 8.62
C PRO A 254 8.57 -2.18 9.45
N MET A 255 8.85 -0.99 9.97
CA MET A 255 7.92 -0.18 10.73
C MET A 255 7.99 1.24 10.22
N ILE A 256 6.84 1.83 9.93
CA ILE A 256 6.73 3.19 9.41
C ILE A 256 5.68 4.00 10.15
N ILE A 257 5.82 5.31 10.09
CA ILE A 257 4.76 6.26 10.45
C ILE A 257 4.52 7.18 9.26
N LYS A 258 3.25 7.44 8.94
CA LYS A 258 2.81 8.35 7.86
C LYS A 258 1.93 9.44 8.41
N GLY A 259 2.04 10.63 7.83
CA GLY A 259 1.10 11.73 8.01
C GLY A 259 0.61 12.23 6.66
N ARG A 260 -0.70 12.25 6.42
CA ARG A 260 -1.32 12.79 5.19
C ARG A 260 -2.25 13.93 5.52
N LEU A 261 -2.06 15.05 4.85
CA LEU A 261 -2.95 16.19 4.85
C LEU A 261 -3.65 16.27 3.48
N SER A 262 -4.98 16.20 3.45
CA SER A 262 -5.78 16.27 2.22
C SER A 262 -6.75 17.42 2.27
N GLY A 263 -6.93 18.10 1.11
CA GLY A 263 -8.01 19.02 0.86
C GLY A 263 -9.18 18.32 0.17
N HIS A 264 -10.41 18.80 0.37
CA HIS A 264 -11.60 18.24 -0.27
C HIS A 264 -12.39 19.33 -0.99
N THR A 265 -12.53 19.24 -2.31
CA THR A 265 -13.28 20.20 -3.10
C THR A 265 -13.88 19.59 -4.38
N LYS A 266 -15.21 19.63 -4.53
CA LYS A 266 -15.94 19.21 -5.75
C LYS A 266 -15.44 17.90 -6.39
N GLY A 267 -15.17 16.88 -5.59
CA GLY A 267 -14.66 15.60 -6.07
C GLY A 267 -13.13 15.52 -6.19
N PHE A 268 -12.41 16.62 -6.05
CA PHE A 268 -10.95 16.62 -6.01
C PHE A 268 -10.43 16.50 -4.58
N GLU A 269 -9.38 15.70 -4.41
CA GLU A 269 -8.64 15.52 -3.17
C GLU A 269 -7.14 15.71 -3.44
N PRO A 270 -6.65 16.97 -3.49
CA PRO A 270 -5.21 17.22 -3.44
C PRO A 270 -4.69 16.86 -2.06
N TYR A 271 -3.48 16.30 -2.01
CA TYR A 271 -2.87 15.93 -0.74
C TYR A 271 -1.35 16.00 -0.75
N VAL A 272 -0.80 16.11 0.44
CA VAL A 272 0.61 15.88 0.73
C VAL A 272 0.72 14.79 1.79
N GLU A 273 1.74 13.94 1.67
CA GLU A 273 1.99 12.86 2.62
C GLU A 273 3.49 12.81 2.92
N TYR A 274 3.81 12.57 4.18
CA TYR A 274 5.17 12.30 4.61
C TYR A 274 5.20 10.96 5.34
N GLN A 275 6.22 10.13 5.04
CA GLN A 275 6.47 8.87 5.69
C GLN A 275 7.88 8.87 6.28
N TYR A 276 8.00 8.33 7.47
CA TYR A 276 9.26 8.08 8.16
C TYR A 276 9.43 6.59 8.42
N GLY A 277 10.54 6.00 7.96
CA GLY A 277 10.92 4.63 8.28
C GLY A 277 11.53 4.55 9.69
N ILE A 278 10.86 3.87 10.60
CA ILE A 278 11.29 3.73 11.99
C ILE A 278 12.29 2.59 12.14
N LYS A 279 12.01 1.46 11.49
CA LYS A 279 12.81 0.23 11.60
C LYS A 279 12.74 -0.53 10.28
N ASP A 280 13.86 -1.13 9.86
CA ASP A 280 14.00 -2.01 8.71
C ASP A 280 13.40 -1.48 7.39
N TYR A 281 13.11 -0.19 7.33
CA TYR A 281 12.68 0.55 6.15
C TYR A 281 13.49 1.85 6.07
N PRO A 282 14.63 1.84 5.37
CA PRO A 282 15.64 2.89 5.47
C PRO A 282 15.34 4.12 4.61
N PHE A 283 14.08 4.51 4.51
CA PHE A 283 13.65 5.64 3.67
C PHE A 283 12.72 6.59 4.41
N HIS A 284 12.90 7.89 4.12
CA HIS A 284 11.88 8.89 4.28
C HIS A 284 11.18 9.07 2.93
N MET A 285 9.89 9.35 2.91
CA MET A 285 9.16 9.63 1.68
C MET A 285 8.37 10.92 1.82
N ALA A 286 8.45 11.76 0.79
CA ALA A 286 7.54 12.89 0.60
C ALA A 286 6.71 12.62 -0.65
N ARG A 287 5.39 12.75 -0.55
CA ARG A 287 4.44 12.53 -1.65
C ARG A 287 3.56 13.74 -1.85
N VAL A 288 3.35 14.10 -3.11
CA VAL A 288 2.33 15.07 -3.52
C VAL A 288 1.41 14.38 -4.51
N GLY A 289 0.11 14.40 -4.25
CA GLY A 289 -0.83 13.69 -5.09
C GLY A 289 -2.17 14.41 -5.25
N LEU A 290 -2.90 13.95 -6.24
CA LEU A 290 -4.25 14.37 -6.55
C LEU A 290 -5.11 13.13 -6.77
N ALA A 291 -6.24 13.06 -6.08
CA ALA A 291 -7.27 12.08 -6.37
C ALA A 291 -8.55 12.76 -6.85
N TYR A 292 -9.27 12.08 -7.72
CA TYR A 292 -10.57 12.50 -8.21
C TYR A 292 -11.61 11.41 -7.94
N HIS A 293 -12.75 11.82 -7.39
CA HIS A 293 -13.83 10.96 -6.95
C HIS A 293 -15.04 11.10 -7.86
N ILE A 294 -15.57 9.98 -8.36
CA ILE A 294 -16.72 9.95 -9.27
C ILE A 294 -17.76 8.97 -8.72
N ASP A 295 -18.97 9.45 -8.47
CA ASP A 295 -20.09 8.58 -8.09
C ASP A 295 -20.62 7.85 -9.32
N ILE A 296 -20.27 6.57 -9.45
CA ILE A 296 -20.74 5.70 -10.56
C ILE A 296 -21.85 4.74 -10.14
N LEU A 297 -22.04 4.53 -8.85
CA LEU A 297 -23.15 3.73 -8.33
C LEU A 297 -24.42 4.59 -8.30
N LYS A 298 -25.45 4.21 -9.06
CA LYS A 298 -26.75 4.88 -8.97
C LYS A 298 -27.29 4.75 -7.55
N LYS A 299 -27.56 5.87 -6.89
CA LYS A 299 -28.36 5.88 -5.65
C LYS A 299 -29.72 5.25 -6.00
N LYS A 300 -29.98 4.05 -5.46
CA LYS A 300 -31.32 3.45 -5.48
C LYS A 300 -32.18 4.10 -4.44
#